data_58dcdb151e33252792808f7d76237570
#
_entry.id   58dcdb151e33252792808f7d76237570
#
_cell.length_a   1.000
_cell.length_b   1.000
_cell.length_c   1.000
_cell.angle_alpha   90.00
_cell.angle_beta   90.00
_cell.angle_gamma   90.00
#
_symmetry.space_group_name_H-M   'P 1'
#
loop_
_entity.id
_entity.type
_entity.pdbx_description
1 polymer ?
#
loop_
_entity_poly.entity_id
_entity_poly.type
_entity_poly.pdbx_seq_one_letter_code
_entity_poly.pdbx_strand_id
1 'polypeptide(L)'
;ILYFMIQEEKPMAEPYNHRAIEQKWRDKWEANPINVNDGKKPKYYCLDMFPYPSGSGLHVGHWRGYVISDVWSRYKMLQGYYLIHPMGWDAFGLPAENYAIKMGTHPKITTASNIKNIKRQINEIAAIYDWDMEVNTTDPNFYKWTQWIFVKMFKAGLAYEKEMPINWCPSCKTGLANEEVVDGCCERCGSPVTKKNLKQWMLRITKYADRLLNDLDKLDWPEKVKKMQTDWIGKSYGAEVDFPVEGKDEKITVYTTRPDTLHGATFMVLAPEHAMAKELATDETREAVEKYIFNASMKSNVDRLQDKEKTGVFTGSYAINPLNGAKVPIWLSDY
;
A
#
# COMPACT_ATOMS: atom_id res chain seq x y z
N ILE A 1 -39.89 75.37 -8.34
CA ILE A 1 -40.58 74.12 -8.71
C ILE A 1 -39.49 73.05 -8.75
N LEU A 2 -39.38 72.29 -7.63
CA LEU A 2 -38.47 71.13 -7.54
C LEU A 2 -39.16 69.93 -8.23
N TYR A 3 -38.62 69.50 -9.35
CA TYR A 3 -38.98 68.21 -9.93
C TYR A 3 -38.24 67.11 -9.13
N PHE A 4 -38.95 66.38 -8.27
CA PHE A 4 -38.50 65.11 -7.76
C PHE A 4 -38.56 64.09 -8.89
N MET A 5 -37.42 63.73 -9.46
CA MET A 5 -37.32 62.55 -10.29
C MET A 5 -37.42 61.34 -9.35
N ILE A 6 -38.56 60.68 -9.35
CA ILE A 6 -38.71 59.32 -8.83
C ILE A 6 -37.88 58.39 -9.73
N GLN A 7 -36.70 57.99 -9.27
CA GLN A 7 -36.01 56.89 -9.92
C GLN A 7 -36.84 55.64 -9.60
N GLU A 8 -37.45 55.05 -10.63
CA GLU A 8 -37.98 53.70 -10.54
C GLU A 8 -36.83 52.78 -10.14
N GLU A 9 -36.85 52.28 -8.89
CA GLU A 9 -35.95 51.18 -8.47
C GLU A 9 -36.20 50.01 -9.43
N LYS A 10 -35.22 49.70 -10.29
CA LYS A 10 -35.24 48.46 -11.04
C LYS A 10 -35.36 47.31 -10.02
N PRO A 11 -36.33 46.41 -10.20
CA PRO A 11 -36.46 45.27 -9.30
C PRO A 11 -35.11 44.55 -9.28
N MET A 12 -34.57 44.37 -8.07
CA MET A 12 -33.35 43.58 -7.88
C MET A 12 -33.60 42.21 -8.50
N ALA A 13 -32.71 41.81 -9.42
CA ALA A 13 -32.79 40.48 -10.02
C ALA A 13 -32.86 39.45 -8.90
N GLU A 14 -33.76 38.47 -9.00
CA GLU A 14 -33.86 37.39 -8.03
C GLU A 14 -32.48 36.75 -7.84
N PRO A 15 -32.07 36.47 -6.61
CA PRO A 15 -30.79 35.88 -6.36
C PRO A 15 -30.68 34.54 -7.09
N TYR A 16 -29.55 34.29 -7.70
CA TYR A 16 -29.28 33.06 -8.42
C TYR A 16 -29.50 31.80 -7.56
N ASN A 17 -30.57 31.08 -7.83
CA ASN A 17 -30.93 29.86 -7.10
C ASN A 17 -30.28 28.63 -7.75
N HIS A 18 -29.01 28.38 -7.42
CA HIS A 18 -28.24 27.25 -7.93
C HIS A 18 -28.92 25.91 -7.66
N ARG A 19 -29.50 25.72 -6.46
CA ARG A 19 -30.14 24.45 -6.05
C ARG A 19 -31.32 24.07 -6.96
N ALA A 20 -32.15 25.02 -7.30
CA ALA A 20 -33.28 24.78 -8.22
C ALA A 20 -32.79 24.43 -9.64
N ILE A 21 -31.72 25.11 -10.09
CA ILE A 21 -31.13 24.87 -11.41
C ILE A 21 -30.45 23.49 -11.45
N GLU A 22 -29.69 23.13 -10.44
CA GLU A 22 -29.05 21.83 -10.32
C GLU A 22 -30.07 20.69 -10.31
N GLN A 23 -31.14 20.82 -9.52
CA GLN A 23 -32.21 19.82 -9.50
C GLN A 23 -32.89 19.66 -10.86
N LYS A 24 -33.25 20.79 -11.50
CA LYS A 24 -33.85 20.80 -12.85
C LYS A 24 -33.00 20.02 -13.86
N TRP A 25 -31.67 20.17 -13.82
CA TRP A 25 -30.80 19.50 -14.78
C TRP A 25 -30.58 18.03 -14.44
N ARG A 26 -30.49 17.65 -13.15
CA ARG A 26 -30.48 16.26 -12.72
C ARG A 26 -31.70 15.51 -13.23
N ASP A 27 -32.88 16.05 -13.00
CA ASP A 27 -34.16 15.46 -13.44
C ASP A 27 -34.20 15.29 -14.98
N LYS A 28 -33.69 16.28 -15.71
CA LYS A 28 -33.62 16.20 -17.16
C LYS A 28 -32.66 15.13 -17.69
N TRP A 29 -31.52 14.98 -17.05
CA TRP A 29 -30.52 13.98 -17.46
C TRP A 29 -30.91 12.57 -17.02
N GLU A 30 -31.62 12.44 -15.92
CA GLU A 30 -32.22 11.16 -15.53
C GLU A 30 -33.30 10.70 -16.51
N ALA A 31 -34.19 11.60 -16.91
CA ALA A 31 -35.22 11.31 -17.89
C ALA A 31 -34.68 11.09 -19.33
N ASN A 32 -33.56 11.73 -19.66
CA ASN A 32 -32.93 11.64 -20.98
C ASN A 32 -31.42 11.47 -20.82
N PRO A 33 -30.94 10.23 -20.61
CA PRO A 33 -29.51 9.95 -20.44
C PRO A 33 -28.69 10.48 -21.60
N ILE A 34 -27.62 11.23 -21.30
CA ILE A 34 -26.76 11.86 -22.31
C ILE A 34 -25.69 10.90 -22.86
N ASN A 35 -25.34 9.85 -22.13
CA ASN A 35 -24.38 8.84 -22.54
C ASN A 35 -25.10 7.56 -23.03
N VAL A 36 -25.55 7.56 -24.27
CA VAL A 36 -26.29 6.43 -24.84
C VAL A 36 -25.40 5.65 -25.78
N ASN A 37 -25.36 4.34 -25.59
CA ASN A 37 -24.69 3.42 -26.50
C ASN A 37 -25.61 3.10 -27.71
N ASP A 38 -25.30 3.68 -28.86
CA ASP A 38 -25.98 3.40 -30.12
C ASP A 38 -25.26 2.32 -30.97
N GLY A 39 -24.21 1.72 -30.44
CA GLY A 39 -23.39 0.70 -31.12
C GLY A 39 -22.49 1.26 -32.23
N LYS A 40 -22.55 2.54 -32.54
CA LYS A 40 -21.80 3.17 -33.63
C LYS A 40 -20.69 4.09 -33.17
N LYS A 41 -20.87 4.73 -32.01
CA LYS A 41 -19.87 5.64 -31.43
C LYS A 41 -18.61 4.90 -31.02
N PRO A 42 -17.42 5.48 -31.26
CA PRO A 42 -16.19 4.95 -30.71
C PRO A 42 -16.26 4.97 -29.16
N LYS A 43 -15.75 3.92 -28.52
CA LYS A 43 -15.75 3.81 -27.06
C LYS A 43 -14.58 4.59 -26.47
N TYR A 44 -14.81 5.27 -25.36
CA TYR A 44 -13.77 5.86 -24.52
C TYR A 44 -13.91 5.34 -23.09
N TYR A 45 -12.84 4.78 -22.55
CA TYR A 45 -12.81 4.19 -21.23
C TYR A 45 -12.17 5.16 -20.25
N CYS A 46 -12.93 5.62 -19.25
CA CYS A 46 -12.48 6.47 -18.16
C CYS A 46 -12.56 5.70 -16.85
N LEU A 47 -11.51 5.74 -16.06
CA LEU A 47 -11.42 5.02 -14.79
C LEU A 47 -11.21 5.98 -13.63
N ASP A 48 -11.96 5.73 -12.56
CA ASP A 48 -11.75 6.31 -11.25
C ASP A 48 -11.40 5.24 -10.23
N MET A 49 -10.74 5.66 -9.14
CA MET A 49 -10.54 4.82 -7.98
C MET A 49 -11.87 4.62 -7.24
N PHE A 50 -12.23 3.36 -6.97
CA PHE A 50 -13.41 3.05 -6.18
C PHE A 50 -13.24 3.52 -4.73
N PRO A 51 -14.23 4.19 -4.15
CA PRO A 51 -14.17 4.59 -2.75
C PRO A 51 -14.30 3.37 -1.81
N TYR A 52 -13.66 3.45 -0.65
CA TYR A 52 -13.95 2.54 0.45
C TYR A 52 -15.26 2.94 1.12
N PRO A 53 -16.26 2.06 1.22
CA PRO A 53 -17.50 2.35 1.95
C PRO A 53 -17.30 2.20 3.47
N SER A 54 -16.21 2.71 4.01
CA SER A 54 -15.78 2.61 5.41
C SER A 54 -16.22 3.78 6.29
N GLY A 55 -17.01 4.69 5.74
CA GLY A 55 -17.53 5.86 6.45
C GLY A 55 -18.87 6.29 5.89
N SER A 56 -19.52 7.23 6.57
CA SER A 56 -20.87 7.69 6.23
C SER A 56 -20.99 8.49 4.95
N GLY A 57 -19.86 8.83 4.29
CA GLY A 57 -19.88 9.63 3.04
C GLY A 57 -18.52 9.90 2.47
N LEU A 58 -18.52 10.64 1.36
CA LEU A 58 -17.32 11.08 0.66
C LEU A 58 -16.70 12.30 1.34
N HIS A 59 -15.41 12.45 1.22
CA HIS A 59 -14.67 13.65 1.61
C HIS A 59 -14.11 14.39 0.38
N VAL A 60 -13.60 15.61 0.58
CA VAL A 60 -13.10 16.47 -0.51
C VAL A 60 -12.04 15.79 -1.40
N GLY A 61 -11.23 14.90 -0.83
CA GLY A 61 -10.24 14.14 -1.61
C GLY A 61 -10.85 13.27 -2.69
N HIS A 62 -12.02 12.67 -2.48
CA HIS A 62 -12.75 11.93 -3.49
C HIS A 62 -13.26 12.87 -4.61
N TRP A 63 -13.81 14.02 -4.25
CA TRP A 63 -14.34 14.98 -5.21
C TRP A 63 -13.29 15.48 -6.19
N ARG A 64 -12.06 15.66 -5.74
CA ARG A 64 -10.97 16.10 -6.61
C ARG A 64 -10.74 15.15 -7.80
N GLY A 65 -10.79 13.84 -7.57
CA GLY A 65 -10.70 12.85 -8.65
C GLY A 65 -11.94 12.83 -9.52
N TYR A 66 -13.10 12.61 -8.90
CA TYR A 66 -14.38 12.40 -9.60
C TYR A 66 -14.86 13.58 -10.44
N VAL A 67 -14.60 14.81 -10.00
CA VAL A 67 -14.93 16.00 -10.79
C VAL A 67 -14.03 16.13 -12.01
N ILE A 68 -12.74 15.83 -11.89
CA ILE A 68 -11.80 15.91 -13.02
C ILE A 68 -12.15 14.87 -14.08
N SER A 69 -12.41 13.63 -13.68
CA SER A 69 -12.80 12.56 -14.59
C SER A 69 -14.16 12.81 -15.23
N ASP A 70 -15.13 13.39 -14.49
CA ASP A 70 -16.42 13.79 -15.03
C ASP A 70 -16.29 14.88 -16.11
N VAL A 71 -15.51 15.93 -15.86
CA VAL A 71 -15.26 16.99 -16.85
C VAL A 71 -14.61 16.40 -18.10
N TRP A 72 -13.61 15.54 -17.94
CA TRP A 72 -12.96 14.89 -19.07
C TRP A 72 -13.92 13.97 -19.84
N SER A 73 -14.73 13.23 -19.14
CA SER A 73 -15.77 12.36 -19.69
C SER A 73 -16.77 13.14 -20.53
N ARG A 74 -17.28 14.26 -20.00
CA ARG A 74 -18.20 15.17 -20.76
C ARG A 74 -17.54 15.72 -22.02
N TYR A 75 -16.26 16.13 -21.92
CA TYR A 75 -15.50 16.58 -23.07
C TYR A 75 -15.40 15.49 -24.15
N LYS A 76 -15.13 14.25 -23.79
CA LYS A 76 -15.10 13.12 -24.73
C LYS A 76 -16.47 12.83 -25.37
N MET A 77 -17.55 12.94 -24.60
CA MET A 77 -18.91 12.81 -25.15
C MET A 77 -19.21 13.90 -26.20
N LEU A 78 -18.80 15.13 -25.92
CA LEU A 78 -18.95 16.23 -26.91
C LEU A 78 -18.14 15.98 -28.18
N GLN A 79 -17.09 15.19 -28.13
CA GLN A 79 -16.32 14.73 -29.29
C GLN A 79 -16.96 13.52 -30.00
N GLY A 80 -18.10 13.03 -29.53
CA GLY A 80 -18.85 11.94 -30.17
C GLY A 80 -18.51 10.54 -29.66
N TYR A 81 -17.77 10.42 -28.56
CA TYR A 81 -17.51 9.10 -27.96
C TYR A 81 -18.70 8.62 -27.12
N TYR A 82 -18.85 7.29 -27.04
CA TYR A 82 -19.60 6.62 -26.00
C TYR A 82 -18.65 6.32 -24.82
N LEU A 83 -19.03 6.75 -23.62
CA LEU A 83 -18.22 6.57 -22.43
C LEU A 83 -18.48 5.24 -21.75
N ILE A 84 -17.41 4.57 -21.37
CA ILE A 84 -17.39 3.49 -20.39
C ILE A 84 -16.75 4.07 -19.13
N HIS A 85 -17.57 4.49 -18.17
CA HIS A 85 -17.14 5.14 -16.93
C HIS A 85 -17.78 4.42 -15.73
N PRO A 86 -17.27 3.23 -15.37
CA PRO A 86 -17.82 2.43 -14.29
C PRO A 86 -17.53 3.06 -12.93
N MET A 87 -18.40 2.81 -11.97
CA MET A 87 -18.18 3.08 -10.56
C MET A 87 -18.30 1.77 -9.77
N GLY A 88 -17.63 1.70 -8.64
CA GLY A 88 -17.68 0.52 -7.79
C GLY A 88 -17.34 0.83 -6.33
N TRP A 89 -17.32 -0.25 -5.53
CA TRP A 89 -17.13 -0.19 -4.09
C TRP A 89 -16.02 -1.15 -3.71
N ASP A 90 -14.91 -0.60 -3.19
CA ASP A 90 -13.85 -1.40 -2.59
C ASP A 90 -14.25 -1.71 -1.14
N ALA A 91 -15.05 -2.78 -1.00
CA ALA A 91 -15.86 -3.01 0.18
C ALA A 91 -15.28 -4.05 1.16
N PHE A 92 -14.18 -4.73 0.78
CA PHE A 92 -13.46 -5.63 1.67
C PHE A 92 -12.43 -4.89 2.54
N GLY A 93 -11.98 -5.55 3.59
CA GLY A 93 -10.81 -5.19 4.37
C GLY A 93 -11.11 -4.41 5.65
N LEU A 94 -10.04 -4.11 6.36
CA LEU A 94 -10.06 -3.53 7.70
C LEU A 94 -10.84 -2.22 7.83
N PRO A 95 -10.83 -1.28 6.86
CA PRO A 95 -11.61 -0.07 6.99
C PRO A 95 -13.12 -0.33 7.18
N ALA A 96 -13.70 -1.25 6.40
CA ALA A 96 -15.11 -1.61 6.53
C ALA A 96 -15.39 -2.37 7.83
N GLU A 97 -14.50 -3.29 8.21
CA GLU A 97 -14.61 -4.08 9.44
C GLU A 97 -14.50 -3.21 10.69
N ASN A 98 -13.52 -2.30 10.74
CA ASN A 98 -13.35 -1.38 11.87
C ASN A 98 -14.56 -0.46 12.03
N TYR A 99 -15.11 0.04 10.94
CA TYR A 99 -16.33 0.85 10.99
C TYR A 99 -17.49 0.04 11.54
N ALA A 100 -17.64 -1.20 11.12
CA ALA A 100 -18.68 -2.10 11.62
C ALA A 100 -18.53 -2.41 13.11
N ILE A 101 -17.30 -2.64 13.59
CA ILE A 101 -16.99 -2.82 15.02
C ILE A 101 -17.36 -1.56 15.80
N LYS A 102 -16.96 -0.38 15.32
CA LYS A 102 -17.28 0.90 15.95
C LYS A 102 -18.81 1.12 16.07
N MET A 103 -19.57 0.68 15.06
CA MET A 103 -21.00 0.83 15.00
C MET A 103 -21.77 -0.31 15.71
N GLY A 104 -21.08 -1.35 16.18
CA GLY A 104 -21.70 -2.55 16.78
C GLY A 104 -22.62 -3.31 15.82
N THR A 105 -22.35 -3.25 14.52
CA THR A 105 -23.23 -3.76 13.46
C THR A 105 -22.42 -4.64 12.49
N HIS A 106 -23.05 -5.65 11.91
CA HIS A 106 -22.38 -6.53 10.95
C HIS A 106 -21.88 -5.74 9.70
N PRO A 107 -20.65 -5.98 9.19
CA PRO A 107 -20.06 -5.24 8.07
C PRO A 107 -20.95 -5.19 6.82
N LYS A 108 -21.66 -6.25 6.50
CA LYS A 108 -22.60 -6.30 5.37
C LYS A 108 -23.67 -5.21 5.44
N ILE A 109 -24.16 -4.90 6.65
CA ILE A 109 -25.24 -3.92 6.86
C ILE A 109 -24.66 -2.49 6.77
N THR A 110 -23.56 -2.21 7.48
CA THR A 110 -22.92 -0.90 7.46
C THR A 110 -22.41 -0.55 6.07
N THR A 111 -21.78 -1.48 5.38
CA THR A 111 -21.28 -1.30 4.01
C THR A 111 -22.41 -0.99 3.04
N ALA A 112 -23.52 -1.73 3.07
CA ALA A 112 -24.67 -1.47 2.20
C ALA A 112 -25.30 -0.09 2.46
N SER A 113 -25.39 0.33 3.72
CA SER A 113 -25.88 1.67 4.08
C SER A 113 -24.94 2.78 3.58
N ASN A 114 -23.63 2.60 3.75
CA ASN A 114 -22.63 3.56 3.30
C ASN A 114 -22.62 3.69 1.77
N ILE A 115 -22.66 2.56 1.05
CA ILE A 115 -22.77 2.55 -0.42
C ILE A 115 -23.97 3.36 -0.88
N LYS A 116 -25.14 3.14 -0.29
CA LYS A 116 -26.35 3.89 -0.63
C LYS A 116 -26.18 5.39 -0.47
N ASN A 117 -25.55 5.81 0.65
CA ASN A 117 -25.33 7.23 0.90
C ASN A 117 -24.28 7.83 -0.05
N ILE A 118 -23.17 7.13 -0.28
CA ILE A 118 -22.11 7.58 -1.20
C ILE A 118 -22.65 7.70 -2.63
N LYS A 119 -23.42 6.71 -3.09
CA LYS A 119 -24.08 6.75 -4.41
C LYS A 119 -25.00 7.95 -4.54
N ARG A 120 -25.78 8.27 -3.51
CA ARG A 120 -26.60 9.48 -3.46
C ARG A 120 -25.76 10.75 -3.60
N GLN A 121 -24.63 10.84 -2.88
CA GLN A 121 -23.74 12.00 -2.95
C GLN A 121 -23.11 12.15 -4.36
N ILE A 122 -22.70 11.06 -4.99
CA ILE A 122 -22.18 11.09 -6.37
C ILE A 122 -23.27 11.57 -7.35
N ASN A 123 -24.50 11.12 -7.17
CA ASN A 123 -25.62 11.54 -8.00
C ASN A 123 -25.99 13.01 -7.79
N GLU A 124 -25.76 13.57 -6.59
CA GLU A 124 -26.01 14.99 -6.31
C GLU A 124 -25.12 15.95 -7.11
N ILE A 125 -23.89 15.55 -7.43
CA ILE A 125 -23.04 16.32 -8.35
C ILE A 125 -23.30 16.01 -9.83
N ALA A 126 -24.24 15.12 -10.11
CA ALA A 126 -24.59 14.66 -11.45
C ALA A 126 -23.39 14.13 -12.26
N ALA A 127 -22.41 13.50 -11.61
CA ALA A 127 -21.29 12.87 -12.28
C ALA A 127 -21.77 11.75 -13.21
N ILE A 128 -21.18 11.68 -14.40
CA ILE A 128 -21.58 10.71 -15.43
C ILE A 128 -20.86 9.40 -15.19
N TYR A 129 -21.51 8.52 -14.44
CA TYR A 129 -21.10 7.13 -14.30
C TYR A 129 -22.08 6.20 -14.98
N ASP A 130 -21.55 5.10 -15.50
CA ASP A 130 -22.37 4.01 -16.04
C ASP A 130 -22.77 3.08 -14.89
N TRP A 131 -23.92 3.33 -14.29
CA TRP A 131 -24.43 2.55 -13.15
C TRP A 131 -24.84 1.12 -13.52
N ASP A 132 -25.01 0.80 -14.81
CA ASP A 132 -25.23 -0.55 -15.28
C ASP A 132 -23.94 -1.40 -15.19
N MET A 133 -22.79 -0.71 -15.10
CA MET A 133 -21.47 -1.31 -14.84
C MET A 133 -21.02 -1.14 -13.39
N GLU A 134 -21.95 -0.98 -12.46
CA GLU A 134 -21.62 -0.88 -11.03
C GLU A 134 -20.98 -2.16 -10.52
N VAL A 135 -19.89 -2.04 -9.79
CA VAL A 135 -19.10 -3.14 -9.25
C VAL A 135 -19.07 -3.08 -7.73
N ASN A 136 -19.25 -4.24 -7.09
CA ASN A 136 -19.01 -4.39 -5.66
C ASN A 136 -18.04 -5.55 -5.43
N THR A 137 -16.88 -5.25 -4.85
CA THR A 137 -15.82 -6.25 -4.62
C THR A 137 -16.26 -7.37 -3.67
N THR A 138 -17.30 -7.15 -2.84
CA THR A 138 -17.87 -8.18 -1.95
C THR A 138 -18.98 -9.00 -2.59
N ASP A 139 -19.35 -8.72 -3.85
CA ASP A 139 -20.27 -9.58 -4.58
C ASP A 139 -19.58 -10.90 -4.96
N PRO A 140 -20.17 -12.07 -4.66
CA PRO A 140 -19.62 -13.36 -5.06
C PRO A 140 -19.36 -13.49 -6.56
N ASN A 141 -20.17 -12.86 -7.40
CA ASN A 141 -19.97 -12.83 -8.84
C ASN A 141 -18.72 -12.05 -9.26
N PHE A 142 -18.28 -11.11 -8.43
CA PHE A 142 -17.05 -10.37 -8.64
C PHE A 142 -15.84 -11.11 -8.05
N TYR A 143 -15.82 -11.40 -6.75
CA TYR A 143 -14.61 -11.94 -6.09
C TYR A 143 -14.31 -13.39 -6.49
N LYS A 144 -15.22 -14.14 -7.08
CA LYS A 144 -14.91 -15.45 -7.65
C LYS A 144 -13.75 -15.40 -8.65
N TRP A 145 -13.60 -14.26 -9.36
CA TRP A 145 -12.50 -14.09 -10.31
C TRP A 145 -11.16 -13.86 -9.62
N THR A 146 -11.15 -13.14 -8.50
CA THR A 146 -9.97 -13.01 -7.63
C THR A 146 -9.54 -14.38 -7.09
N GLN A 147 -10.51 -15.17 -6.63
CA GLN A 147 -10.25 -16.56 -6.21
C GLN A 147 -9.73 -17.43 -7.35
N TRP A 148 -10.28 -17.28 -8.53
CA TRP A 148 -9.81 -18.01 -9.72
C TRP A 148 -8.37 -17.64 -10.08
N ILE A 149 -8.00 -16.37 -10.04
CA ILE A 149 -6.63 -15.90 -10.26
C ILE A 149 -5.71 -16.52 -9.20
N PHE A 150 -6.09 -16.48 -7.93
CA PHE A 150 -5.32 -17.09 -6.85
C PHE A 150 -5.07 -18.60 -7.09
N VAL A 151 -6.10 -19.35 -7.48
CA VAL A 151 -5.97 -20.77 -7.80
C VAL A 151 -5.02 -20.99 -8.98
N LYS A 152 -5.07 -20.14 -10.01
CA LYS A 152 -4.11 -20.19 -11.14
C LYS A 152 -2.69 -19.94 -10.67
N MET A 153 -2.47 -18.96 -9.82
CA MET A 153 -1.15 -18.64 -9.24
C MET A 153 -0.65 -19.81 -8.36
N PHE A 154 -1.51 -20.41 -7.56
CA PHE A 154 -1.17 -21.58 -6.76
C PHE A 154 -0.75 -22.77 -7.63
N LYS A 155 -1.54 -23.10 -8.66
CA LYS A 155 -1.22 -24.18 -9.62
C LYS A 155 0.07 -23.91 -10.41
N ALA A 156 0.43 -22.65 -10.62
CA ALA A 156 1.69 -22.24 -11.26
C ALA A 156 2.89 -22.23 -10.28
N GLY A 157 2.70 -22.59 -9.01
CA GLY A 157 3.73 -22.56 -7.98
C GLY A 157 4.16 -21.14 -7.57
N LEU A 158 3.31 -20.15 -7.87
CA LEU A 158 3.56 -18.74 -7.52
C LEU A 158 3.02 -18.36 -6.15
N ALA A 159 1.94 -19.01 -5.70
CA ALA A 159 1.40 -18.86 -4.36
C ALA A 159 1.79 -20.07 -3.50
N TYR A 160 2.22 -19.84 -2.28
CA TYR A 160 2.61 -20.87 -1.32
C TYR A 160 2.35 -20.40 0.11
N GLU A 161 2.22 -21.34 1.04
CA GLU A 161 2.13 -21.03 2.47
C GLU A 161 3.52 -21.05 3.11
N LYS A 162 3.76 -20.12 4.02
CA LYS A 162 4.95 -20.09 4.87
C LYS A 162 4.58 -19.53 6.24
N GLU A 163 5.14 -20.12 7.27
CA GLU A 163 5.08 -19.56 8.62
C GLU A 163 6.07 -18.39 8.71
N MET A 164 5.58 -17.23 9.11
CA MET A 164 6.37 -16.01 9.20
C MET A 164 5.96 -15.18 10.41
N PRO A 165 6.91 -14.46 11.02
CA PRO A 165 6.60 -13.47 12.04
C PRO A 165 5.89 -12.29 11.41
N ILE A 166 4.70 -11.96 11.93
CA ILE A 166 3.94 -10.76 11.57
C ILE A 166 3.83 -9.84 12.78
N ASN A 167 3.61 -8.55 12.54
CA ASN A 167 3.22 -7.63 13.60
C ASN A 167 1.82 -8.02 14.08
N TRP A 168 1.67 -8.22 15.37
CA TRP A 168 0.42 -8.64 15.98
C TRP A 168 -0.03 -7.67 17.07
N CYS A 169 -1.24 -7.14 16.95
CA CYS A 169 -1.86 -6.38 18.02
C CYS A 169 -2.67 -7.31 18.93
N PRO A 170 -2.26 -7.50 20.19
CA PRO A 170 -2.97 -8.39 21.11
C PRO A 170 -4.35 -7.85 21.51
N SER A 171 -4.54 -6.53 21.51
CA SER A 171 -5.80 -5.87 21.84
C SER A 171 -6.81 -5.97 20.68
N CYS A 172 -6.41 -5.60 19.47
CA CYS A 172 -7.25 -5.71 18.27
C CYS A 172 -7.37 -7.15 17.74
N LYS A 173 -6.53 -8.08 18.25
CA LYS A 173 -6.47 -9.49 17.81
C LYS A 173 -6.30 -9.66 16.30
N THR A 174 -5.45 -8.84 15.70
CA THR A 174 -5.22 -8.80 14.26
C THR A 174 -3.75 -8.64 13.91
N GLY A 175 -3.36 -9.09 12.72
CA GLY A 175 -2.08 -8.77 12.11
C GLY A 175 -2.09 -7.33 11.61
N LEU A 176 -0.93 -6.70 11.66
CA LEU A 176 -0.73 -5.32 11.24
C LEU A 176 0.31 -5.27 10.11
N ALA A 177 0.07 -4.43 9.12
CA ALA A 177 1.10 -4.02 8.18
C ALA A 177 2.18 -3.17 8.90
N ASN A 178 3.35 -3.00 8.29
CA ASN A 178 4.41 -2.20 8.91
C ASN A 178 3.98 -0.74 9.12
N GLU A 179 3.20 -0.21 8.19
CA GLU A 179 2.67 1.15 8.20
C GLU A 179 1.62 1.39 9.31
N GLU A 180 1.05 0.32 9.85
CA GLU A 180 0.05 0.37 10.95
C GLU A 180 0.71 0.26 12.34
N VAL A 181 2.04 0.21 12.38
CA VAL A 181 2.82 0.20 13.64
C VAL A 181 3.55 1.53 13.76
N VAL A 182 3.16 2.34 14.73
CA VAL A 182 3.75 3.65 15.02
C VAL A 182 4.38 3.59 16.42
N ASP A 183 5.66 3.90 16.51
CA ASP A 183 6.45 3.85 17.77
C ASP A 183 6.31 2.52 18.54
N GLY A 184 6.30 1.39 17.80
CA GLY A 184 6.13 0.06 18.37
C GLY A 184 4.71 -0.26 18.85
N CYS A 185 3.75 0.64 18.63
CA CYS A 185 2.37 0.51 19.04
C CYS A 185 1.42 0.40 17.84
N CYS A 186 0.27 -0.19 18.07
CA CYS A 186 -0.81 -0.25 17.09
C CYS A 186 -1.40 1.15 16.85
N GLU A 187 -1.34 1.65 15.63
CA GLU A 187 -1.89 2.96 15.24
C GLU A 187 -3.36 3.15 15.68
N ARG A 188 -4.13 2.06 15.75
CA ARG A 188 -5.57 2.11 16.04
C ARG A 188 -5.91 2.20 17.52
N CYS A 189 -5.22 1.42 18.36
CA CYS A 189 -5.58 1.28 19.77
C CYS A 189 -4.47 1.67 20.74
N GLY A 190 -3.27 2.02 20.25
CA GLY A 190 -2.13 2.42 21.05
C GLY A 190 -1.48 1.27 21.85
N SER A 191 -1.96 0.02 21.70
CA SER A 191 -1.37 -1.12 22.41
C SER A 191 -0.03 -1.51 21.82
N PRO A 192 0.96 -1.94 22.66
CA PRO A 192 2.22 -2.48 22.19
C PRO A 192 2.01 -3.62 21.21
N VAL A 193 2.75 -3.61 20.11
CA VAL A 193 2.72 -4.64 19.08
C VAL A 193 3.73 -5.73 19.41
N THR A 194 3.36 -6.97 19.20
CA THR A 194 4.23 -8.13 19.37
C THR A 194 4.48 -8.83 18.04
N LYS A 195 5.52 -9.65 17.95
CA LYS A 195 5.71 -10.55 16.80
C LYS A 195 5.00 -11.88 17.10
N LYS A 196 4.24 -12.37 16.11
CA LYS A 196 3.57 -13.66 16.18
C LYS A 196 3.80 -14.44 14.90
N ASN A 197 4.30 -15.66 15.01
CA ASN A 197 4.43 -16.55 13.86
C ASN A 197 3.05 -17.06 13.46
N LEU A 198 2.69 -16.78 12.24
CA LEU A 198 1.45 -17.25 11.63
C LEU A 198 1.72 -17.79 10.23
N LYS A 199 0.98 -18.81 9.86
CA LYS A 199 0.92 -19.26 8.47
C LYS A 199 0.34 -18.18 7.58
N GLN A 200 1.09 -17.79 6.57
CA GLN A 200 0.72 -16.74 5.62
C GLN A 200 0.81 -17.26 4.20
N TRP A 201 -0.14 -16.82 3.37
CA TRP A 201 0.00 -16.96 1.93
C TRP A 201 1.04 -15.97 1.41
N MET A 202 1.99 -16.50 0.65
CA MET A 202 3.07 -15.74 0.05
C MET A 202 3.01 -15.87 -1.47
N LEU A 203 3.41 -14.80 -2.16
CA LEU A 203 3.57 -14.79 -3.61
C LEU A 203 5.05 -14.68 -3.97
N ARG A 204 5.50 -15.51 -4.94
CA ARG A 204 6.89 -15.50 -5.45
C ARG A 204 7.10 -14.32 -6.40
N ILE A 205 6.96 -13.09 -5.92
CA ILE A 205 7.09 -11.88 -6.75
C ILE A 205 8.48 -11.75 -7.38
N THR A 206 9.52 -12.18 -6.68
CA THR A 206 10.92 -12.14 -7.16
C THR A 206 11.18 -13.03 -8.38
N LYS A 207 10.30 -14.00 -8.65
CA LYS A 207 10.42 -14.85 -9.87
C LYS A 207 10.31 -14.03 -11.16
N TYR A 208 9.70 -12.87 -11.09
CA TYR A 208 9.50 -11.97 -12.24
C TYR A 208 10.43 -10.74 -12.21
N ALA A 209 11.32 -10.62 -11.24
CA ALA A 209 12.17 -9.44 -11.07
C ALA A 209 12.97 -9.11 -12.33
N ASP A 210 13.69 -10.09 -12.89
CA ASP A 210 14.48 -9.91 -14.12
C ASP A 210 13.59 -9.55 -15.32
N ARG A 211 12.44 -10.23 -15.45
CA ARG A 211 11.53 -9.96 -16.56
C ARG A 211 10.93 -8.56 -16.47
N LEU A 212 10.49 -8.14 -15.26
CA LEU A 212 9.97 -6.80 -15.04
C LEU A 212 11.02 -5.74 -15.40
N LEU A 213 12.27 -5.94 -15.00
CA LEU A 213 13.36 -5.05 -15.30
C LEU A 213 13.63 -4.94 -16.81
N ASN A 214 13.73 -6.09 -17.49
CA ASN A 214 14.01 -6.17 -18.93
C ASN A 214 12.85 -5.63 -19.81
N ASP A 215 11.62 -5.73 -19.31
CA ASP A 215 10.44 -5.27 -20.05
C ASP A 215 10.20 -3.76 -19.93
N LEU A 216 10.91 -3.05 -19.03
CA LEU A 216 10.79 -1.59 -18.89
C LEU A 216 11.15 -0.84 -20.18
N ASP A 217 12.12 -1.33 -20.94
CA ASP A 217 12.54 -0.70 -22.20
C ASP A 217 11.46 -0.73 -23.29
N LYS A 218 10.50 -1.65 -23.17
CA LYS A 218 9.38 -1.79 -24.11
C LYS A 218 8.22 -0.85 -23.81
N LEU A 219 8.27 -0.14 -22.67
CA LEU A 219 7.17 0.71 -22.21
C LEU A 219 7.42 2.18 -22.59
N ASP A 220 6.37 2.82 -23.07
CA ASP A 220 6.34 4.28 -23.24
C ASP A 220 5.98 4.98 -21.93
N TRP A 221 6.85 4.85 -20.96
CA TRP A 221 6.73 5.45 -19.64
C TRP A 221 7.76 6.56 -19.41
N PRO A 222 7.45 7.56 -18.59
CA PRO A 222 8.43 8.58 -18.21
C PRO A 222 9.67 7.95 -17.58
N GLU A 223 10.86 8.43 -17.95
CA GLU A 223 12.14 7.90 -17.48
C GLU A 223 12.27 7.88 -15.95
N LYS A 224 11.67 8.88 -15.28
CA LYS A 224 11.61 8.90 -13.80
C LYS A 224 10.90 7.66 -13.23
N VAL A 225 9.83 7.21 -13.87
CA VAL A 225 9.05 6.04 -13.44
C VAL A 225 9.84 4.76 -13.70
N LYS A 226 10.48 4.63 -14.87
CA LYS A 226 11.36 3.50 -15.19
C LYS A 226 12.52 3.39 -14.20
N LYS A 227 13.15 4.54 -13.86
CA LYS A 227 14.20 4.58 -12.86
C LYS A 227 13.72 4.13 -11.49
N MET A 228 12.56 4.60 -11.04
CA MET A 228 11.99 4.18 -9.75
C MET A 228 11.74 2.66 -9.70
N GLN A 229 11.26 2.06 -10.79
CA GLN A 229 11.06 0.60 -10.89
C GLN A 229 12.40 -0.15 -10.85
N THR A 230 13.40 0.33 -11.58
CA THR A 230 14.77 -0.24 -11.61
C THR A 230 15.41 -0.20 -10.23
N ASP A 231 15.37 0.95 -9.58
CA ASP A 231 15.96 1.15 -8.25
C ASP A 231 15.23 0.30 -7.19
N TRP A 232 13.91 0.12 -7.31
CA TRP A 232 13.13 -0.74 -6.42
C TRP A 232 13.49 -2.21 -6.54
N ILE A 233 13.66 -2.72 -7.77
CA ILE A 233 14.12 -4.09 -8.01
C ILE A 233 15.56 -4.27 -7.53
N GLY A 234 16.40 -3.26 -7.75
CA GLY A 234 17.75 -3.18 -7.19
C GLY A 234 18.67 -4.33 -7.61
N LYS A 235 18.62 -4.75 -8.88
CA LYS A 235 19.49 -5.83 -9.37
C LYS A 235 20.95 -5.45 -9.19
N SER A 236 21.71 -6.28 -8.49
CA SER A 236 23.13 -6.11 -8.26
C SER A 236 23.91 -7.38 -8.60
N TYR A 237 25.18 -7.21 -8.88
CA TYR A 237 26.12 -8.31 -9.13
C TYR A 237 27.21 -8.28 -8.08
N GLY A 238 27.57 -9.44 -7.55
CA GLY A 238 28.57 -9.54 -6.52
C GLY A 238 29.00 -10.97 -6.29
N ALA A 239 29.72 -11.20 -5.20
CA ALA A 239 30.21 -12.50 -4.80
C ALA A 239 29.73 -12.86 -3.40
N GLU A 240 29.45 -14.13 -3.18
CA GLU A 240 29.31 -14.70 -1.84
C GLU A 240 30.71 -15.12 -1.34
N VAL A 241 31.03 -14.76 -0.11
CA VAL A 241 32.31 -15.02 0.50
C VAL A 241 32.10 -15.60 1.89
N ASP A 242 32.75 -16.73 2.14
CA ASP A 242 32.69 -17.44 3.40
C ASP A 242 33.79 -16.98 4.34
N PHE A 243 33.40 -16.53 5.53
CA PHE A 243 34.31 -16.19 6.63
C PHE A 243 34.22 -17.28 7.71
N PRO A 244 35.24 -18.13 7.87
CA PRO A 244 35.27 -19.09 8.95
C PRO A 244 35.19 -18.41 10.33
N VAL A 245 34.44 -18.97 11.25
CA VAL A 245 34.41 -18.51 12.64
C VAL A 245 35.56 -19.13 13.40
N GLU A 246 36.36 -18.30 14.09
CA GLU A 246 37.52 -18.78 14.85
C GLU A 246 37.10 -19.79 15.92
N GLY A 247 37.79 -20.97 15.93
CA GLY A 247 37.57 -22.01 16.93
C GLY A 247 36.23 -22.78 16.78
N LYS A 248 35.53 -22.61 15.63
CA LYS A 248 34.28 -23.30 15.33
C LYS A 248 34.33 -23.86 13.90
N ASP A 249 33.46 -24.85 13.62
CA ASP A 249 33.33 -25.42 12.26
C ASP A 249 32.41 -24.60 11.37
N GLU A 250 31.72 -23.60 11.95
CA GLU A 250 30.77 -22.76 11.26
C GLU A 250 31.46 -21.64 10.48
N LYS A 251 30.74 -21.16 9.48
CA LYS A 251 31.15 -20.04 8.65
C LYS A 251 30.01 -19.02 8.51
N ILE A 252 30.38 -17.76 8.32
CA ILE A 252 29.46 -16.68 8.00
C ILE A 252 29.62 -16.39 6.52
N THR A 253 28.56 -16.63 5.73
CA THR A 253 28.54 -16.26 4.31
C THR A 253 28.02 -14.86 4.17
N VAL A 254 28.80 -13.97 3.52
CA VAL A 254 28.43 -12.59 3.21
C VAL A 254 28.34 -12.40 1.72
N TYR A 255 27.37 -11.58 1.28
CA TYR A 255 27.31 -11.11 -0.09
C TYR A 255 27.92 -9.71 -0.19
N THR A 256 28.79 -9.50 -1.18
CA THR A 256 29.38 -8.18 -1.44
C THR A 256 29.42 -7.88 -2.93
N THR A 257 29.10 -6.61 -3.27
CA THR A 257 29.29 -6.08 -4.63
C THR A 257 30.74 -5.61 -4.88
N ARG A 258 31.57 -5.57 -3.83
CA ARG A 258 32.93 -5.08 -3.84
C ARG A 258 33.90 -6.10 -3.24
N PRO A 259 34.04 -7.30 -3.83
CA PRO A 259 34.96 -8.31 -3.33
C PRO A 259 36.43 -7.82 -3.30
N ASP A 260 36.78 -6.87 -4.15
CA ASP A 260 38.08 -6.21 -4.21
C ASP A 260 38.46 -5.46 -2.93
N THR A 261 37.49 -5.04 -2.11
CA THR A 261 37.73 -4.28 -0.88
C THR A 261 37.81 -5.16 0.39
N LEU A 262 37.61 -6.47 0.27
CA LEU A 262 37.59 -7.37 1.43
C LEU A 262 38.92 -7.42 2.20
N HIS A 263 40.06 -7.14 1.58
CA HIS A 263 41.35 -6.99 2.25
C HIS A 263 41.34 -5.97 3.39
N GLY A 264 40.48 -4.92 3.25
CA GLY A 264 40.30 -3.84 4.22
C GLY A 264 39.20 -4.09 5.25
N ALA A 265 38.60 -5.29 5.29
CA ALA A 265 37.57 -5.59 6.28
C ALA A 265 38.16 -5.63 7.69
N THR A 266 37.66 -4.79 8.57
CA THR A 266 38.14 -4.63 9.95
C THR A 266 37.17 -5.17 11.01
N PHE A 267 35.94 -5.46 10.65
CA PHE A 267 34.91 -6.07 11.50
C PHE A 267 33.85 -6.78 10.65
N MET A 268 33.13 -7.69 11.28
CA MET A 268 31.96 -8.39 10.73
C MET A 268 30.72 -7.95 11.50
N VAL A 269 29.60 -7.74 10.81
CA VAL A 269 28.32 -7.38 11.45
C VAL A 269 27.24 -8.37 11.05
N LEU A 270 26.51 -8.84 12.03
CA LEU A 270 25.32 -9.65 11.85
C LEU A 270 24.07 -8.94 12.38
N ALA A 271 22.96 -9.20 11.76
CA ALA A 271 21.67 -8.75 12.29
C ALA A 271 21.36 -9.47 13.63
N PRO A 272 20.69 -8.82 14.58
CA PRO A 272 20.29 -9.45 15.86
C PRO A 272 19.42 -10.70 15.68
N GLU A 273 18.72 -10.81 14.54
CA GLU A 273 17.87 -11.95 14.18
C GLU A 273 18.61 -13.10 13.51
N HIS A 274 19.92 -12.95 13.27
CA HIS A 274 20.71 -14.01 12.62
C HIS A 274 20.73 -15.28 13.49
N ALA A 275 20.62 -16.45 12.87
CA ALA A 275 20.54 -17.72 13.59
C ALA A 275 21.71 -17.93 14.55
N MET A 276 22.91 -17.52 14.15
CA MET A 276 24.14 -17.66 14.95
C MET A 276 24.31 -16.56 16.01
N ALA A 277 23.46 -15.53 16.08
CA ALA A 277 23.69 -14.36 16.92
C ALA A 277 23.91 -14.72 18.41
N LYS A 278 23.13 -15.67 18.93
CA LYS A 278 23.28 -16.15 20.33
C LYS A 278 24.45 -17.10 20.50
N GLU A 279 24.76 -17.92 19.52
CA GLU A 279 25.80 -18.94 19.55
C GLU A 279 27.21 -18.35 19.48
N LEU A 280 27.33 -17.15 18.91
CA LEU A 280 28.57 -16.39 18.82
C LEU A 280 28.92 -15.61 20.09
N ALA A 281 27.96 -15.49 21.02
CA ALA A 281 28.22 -14.85 22.33
C ALA A 281 29.11 -15.75 23.20
N THR A 282 30.18 -15.18 23.72
CA THR A 282 30.98 -15.81 24.78
C THR A 282 30.27 -15.66 26.13
N ASP A 283 30.73 -16.39 27.16
CA ASP A 283 30.14 -16.28 28.50
C ASP A 283 30.22 -14.85 29.05
N GLU A 284 31.27 -14.12 28.71
CA GLU A 284 31.50 -12.73 29.12
C GLU A 284 30.56 -11.73 28.44
N THR A 285 30.13 -12.00 27.20
CA THR A 285 29.32 -11.10 26.39
C THR A 285 27.84 -11.48 26.31
N ARG A 286 27.48 -12.68 26.79
CA ARG A 286 26.15 -13.29 26.66
C ARG A 286 25.02 -12.37 27.12
N GLU A 287 25.13 -11.79 28.29
CA GLU A 287 24.11 -10.92 28.88
C GLU A 287 23.90 -9.65 27.99
N ALA A 288 24.99 -9.03 27.56
CA ALA A 288 24.93 -7.85 26.71
C ALA A 288 24.33 -8.16 25.33
N VAL A 289 24.69 -9.31 24.74
CA VAL A 289 24.16 -9.78 23.45
C VAL A 289 22.68 -10.08 23.54
N GLU A 290 22.23 -10.82 24.54
CA GLU A 290 20.81 -11.14 24.73
C GLU A 290 19.96 -9.88 24.96
N LYS A 291 20.46 -8.95 25.76
CA LYS A 291 19.81 -7.65 25.98
C LYS A 291 19.71 -6.85 24.67
N TYR A 292 20.77 -6.85 23.84
CA TYR A 292 20.76 -6.16 22.58
C TYR A 292 19.75 -6.76 21.59
N ILE A 293 19.73 -8.10 21.47
CA ILE A 293 18.76 -8.84 20.65
C ILE A 293 17.33 -8.51 21.08
N PHE A 294 17.07 -8.52 22.39
CA PHE A 294 15.75 -8.18 22.92
C PHE A 294 15.33 -6.75 22.56
N ASN A 295 16.20 -5.77 22.80
CA ASN A 295 15.92 -4.37 22.49
C ASN A 295 15.68 -4.16 20.97
N ALA A 296 16.50 -4.76 20.14
CA ALA A 296 16.35 -4.71 18.69
C ALA A 296 15.02 -5.32 18.20
N SER A 297 14.56 -6.38 18.86
CA SER A 297 13.28 -7.03 18.53
C SER A 297 12.05 -6.14 18.76
N MET A 298 12.18 -5.12 19.61
CA MET A 298 11.11 -4.15 19.90
C MET A 298 11.05 -3.01 18.90
N LYS A 299 12.09 -2.79 18.08
CA LYS A 299 12.14 -1.75 17.07
C LYS A 299 11.45 -2.20 15.77
N SER A 300 10.74 -1.29 15.11
CA SER A 300 10.26 -1.53 13.74
C SER A 300 11.40 -1.40 12.73
N ASN A 301 11.22 -1.94 11.52
CA ASN A 301 12.20 -1.75 10.45
C ASN A 301 12.33 -0.28 10.03
N VAL A 302 11.25 0.50 10.15
CA VAL A 302 11.26 1.92 9.83
C VAL A 302 12.10 2.69 10.87
N ASP A 303 11.91 2.40 12.16
CA ASP A 303 12.70 3.01 13.24
C ASP A 303 14.19 2.74 13.05
N ARG A 304 14.56 1.50 12.73
CA ARG A 304 15.96 1.11 12.46
C ARG A 304 16.56 1.88 11.29
N LEU A 305 15.79 2.11 10.21
CA LEU A 305 16.24 2.87 9.03
C LEU A 305 16.38 4.38 9.31
N GLN A 306 15.51 4.92 10.17
CA GLN A 306 15.49 6.35 10.51
C GLN A 306 16.45 6.71 11.63
N ASP A 307 16.86 5.74 12.44
CA ASP A 307 17.75 5.94 13.58
C ASP A 307 19.11 6.42 13.09
N LYS A 308 19.49 7.64 13.49
CA LYS A 308 20.76 8.26 13.10
C LYS A 308 21.94 7.72 13.90
N GLU A 309 21.68 7.24 15.10
CA GLU A 309 22.70 6.68 15.98
C GLU A 309 22.84 5.18 15.69
N LYS A 310 24.01 4.79 15.18
CA LYS A 310 24.32 3.39 14.92
C LYS A 310 24.82 2.73 16.19
N THR A 311 24.09 1.73 16.65
CA THR A 311 24.42 0.96 17.85
C THR A 311 24.89 -0.44 17.48
N GLY A 312 25.56 -1.09 18.39
CA GLY A 312 26.02 -2.47 18.21
C GLY A 312 26.58 -3.05 19.50
N VAL A 313 26.67 -4.38 19.55
CA VAL A 313 27.27 -5.13 20.64
C VAL A 313 28.28 -6.14 20.10
N PHE A 314 29.47 -6.21 20.72
CA PHE A 314 30.46 -7.20 20.38
C PHE A 314 30.03 -8.59 20.91
N THR A 315 30.17 -9.62 20.07
CA THR A 315 29.77 -10.98 20.45
C THR A 315 30.80 -11.72 21.27
N GLY A 316 32.05 -11.26 21.31
CA GLY A 316 33.18 -11.98 21.89
C GLY A 316 33.88 -12.90 20.90
N SER A 317 33.29 -13.20 19.74
CA SER A 317 33.82 -14.08 18.70
C SER A 317 34.46 -13.33 17.55
N TYR A 318 35.30 -14.01 16.80
CA TYR A 318 36.00 -13.48 15.65
C TYR A 318 35.74 -14.34 14.40
N ALA A 319 35.74 -13.72 13.24
CA ALA A 319 35.78 -14.37 11.96
C ALA A 319 37.16 -14.23 11.31
N ILE A 320 37.52 -15.14 10.42
CA ILE A 320 38.78 -15.10 9.70
C ILE A 320 38.53 -14.58 8.29
N ASN A 321 39.19 -13.48 7.93
CA ASN A 321 39.14 -12.97 6.58
C ASN A 321 39.82 -13.94 5.61
N PRO A 322 39.07 -14.53 4.63
CA PRO A 322 39.60 -15.57 3.77
C PRO A 322 40.70 -15.10 2.82
N LEU A 323 40.83 -13.78 2.58
CA LEU A 323 41.81 -13.23 1.65
C LEU A 323 43.19 -12.98 2.27
N ASN A 324 43.22 -12.61 3.56
CA ASN A 324 44.48 -12.23 4.22
C ASN A 324 44.73 -12.91 5.58
N GLY A 325 43.81 -13.77 6.03
CA GLY A 325 43.91 -14.50 7.31
C GLY A 325 43.73 -13.62 8.55
N ALA A 326 43.38 -12.34 8.40
CA ALA A 326 43.19 -11.46 9.53
C ALA A 326 41.95 -11.85 10.35
N LYS A 327 42.07 -11.76 11.67
CA LYS A 327 40.93 -11.90 12.59
C LYS A 327 40.12 -10.61 12.59
N VAL A 328 38.82 -10.70 12.35
CA VAL A 328 37.88 -9.58 12.41
C VAL A 328 36.82 -9.84 13.47
N PRO A 329 36.58 -8.89 14.40
CA PRO A 329 35.58 -9.08 15.46
C PRO A 329 34.17 -9.12 14.89
N ILE A 330 33.32 -9.96 15.46
CA ILE A 330 31.92 -10.11 15.05
C ILE A 330 31.03 -9.29 15.99
N TRP A 331 30.28 -8.37 15.41
CA TRP A 331 29.35 -7.49 16.10
C TRP A 331 27.90 -7.81 15.69
N LEU A 332 26.94 -7.57 16.58
CA LEU A 332 25.54 -7.45 16.22
C LEU A 332 25.15 -5.98 16.10
N SER A 333 24.39 -5.65 15.08
CA SER A 333 23.82 -4.31 14.89
C SER A 333 22.45 -4.40 14.22
N ASP A 334 21.58 -3.44 14.54
CA ASP A 334 20.20 -3.35 14.09
C ASP A 334 19.95 -2.29 13.00
N TYR A 335 21.03 -1.87 12.31
CA TYR A 335 20.94 -0.85 11.22
C TYR A 335 20.40 -1.38 9.92
#